data_c1d68c68c50cbe8caefbc2fb994be02b
#
_entry.id   c1d68c68c50cbe8caefbc2fb994be02b
#
_cell.length_a   1.000
_cell.length_b   1.000
_cell.length_c   1.000
_cell.angle_alpha   90.00
_cell.angle_beta   90.00
_cell.angle_gamma   90.00
#
_symmetry.space_group_name_H-M   'P 1'
#
loop_
_entity.id
_entity.type
_entity.pdbx_description
1 polymer ?
#
loop_
_entity_poly.entity_id
_entity_poly.type
_entity_poly.pdbx_seq_one_letter_code
_entity_poly.pdbx_strand_id
1 'polypeptide(L)'
;MHSSIRSNSNGTISENRIAQANWNVDTLDGSNSPGWSETLPAANRNPSGITLDMSKAQIMFMDIEWLGLGTVRCGFVINGVFVHCHSFHHSNILNVPYMGTACLPVRCEIENTANTGNSSNLRIVCTTVISEGGYELSGRPRTAGHGANSGYDLASADTWYPVACIRLKSERNDAIVLPKSIHLGASSASGSVIKYKIVVGANVSGGAWVSAGSDSSVQYNINAASYTGGTDYLSGFVTVTNQASSPVSLGDGVFKYQLERNSFNGTNTVFMIAVQTSKAGDDAFASIDWEEVT
;
A
#
# COMPACT_ATOMS: atom_id res chain seq x y z
N MET A 1 2.70 -13.38 25.75
CA MET A 1 2.96 -12.63 24.52
C MET A 1 3.85 -13.45 23.59
N HIS A 2 3.72 -13.30 22.29
CA HIS A 2 4.55 -13.99 21.30
C HIS A 2 5.10 -12.98 20.31
N SER A 3 6.32 -13.18 19.87
CA SER A 3 6.87 -12.57 18.66
C SER A 3 6.83 -13.62 17.55
N SER A 4 6.38 -13.28 16.37
CA SER A 4 6.27 -14.26 15.27
C SER A 4 6.66 -13.68 13.92
N ILE A 5 7.23 -14.54 13.08
CA ILE A 5 7.43 -14.30 11.66
C ILE A 5 6.54 -15.27 10.89
N ARG A 6 5.79 -14.72 9.94
CA ARG A 6 5.01 -15.51 8.97
C ARG A 6 5.73 -15.51 7.64
N SER A 7 5.88 -16.66 7.05
CA SER A 7 6.35 -16.81 5.68
C SER A 7 5.33 -17.59 4.85
N ASN A 8 5.23 -17.23 3.57
CA ASN A 8 4.41 -17.95 2.61
C ASN A 8 5.32 -18.56 1.56
N SER A 9 5.50 -19.87 1.61
CA SER A 9 6.21 -20.64 0.60
C SER A 9 5.21 -21.52 -0.13
N ASN A 10 5.07 -21.34 -1.44
CA ASN A 10 4.17 -22.12 -2.29
C ASN A 10 2.69 -22.15 -1.84
N GLY A 11 2.18 -21.04 -1.33
CA GLY A 11 0.80 -20.95 -0.85
C GLY A 11 0.57 -21.50 0.56
N THR A 12 1.59 -22.04 1.21
CA THR A 12 1.50 -22.51 2.60
C THR A 12 2.06 -21.46 3.53
N ILE A 13 1.21 -20.93 4.40
CA ILE A 13 1.65 -20.00 5.44
C ILE A 13 2.29 -20.79 6.56
N SER A 14 3.56 -20.53 6.83
CA SER A 14 4.25 -20.99 8.03
C SER A 14 4.43 -19.83 9.00
N GLU A 15 4.27 -20.12 10.29
CA GLU A 15 4.40 -19.13 11.34
C GLU A 15 5.36 -19.64 12.41
N ASN A 16 6.41 -18.85 12.68
CA ASN A 16 7.32 -19.10 13.79
C ASN A 16 6.94 -18.17 14.95
N ARG A 17 6.26 -18.71 15.96
CA ARG A 17 5.85 -17.99 17.18
C ARG A 17 6.82 -18.24 18.31
N ILE A 18 7.43 -17.18 18.83
CA ILE A 18 8.33 -17.26 19.98
C ILE A 18 7.64 -16.64 21.20
N ALA A 19 7.39 -17.45 22.20
CA ALA A 19 6.79 -16.99 23.46
C ALA A 19 7.73 -16.02 24.20
N GLN A 20 7.17 -15.08 24.96
CA GLN A 20 7.93 -14.09 25.74
C GLN A 20 9.04 -14.72 26.59
N ALA A 21 8.75 -15.84 27.26
CA ALA A 21 9.73 -16.57 28.06
C ALA A 21 10.94 -17.11 27.26
N ASN A 22 10.81 -17.17 25.92
CA ASN A 22 11.85 -17.63 25.00
C ASN A 22 12.47 -16.51 24.17
N TRP A 23 12.20 -15.25 24.47
CA TRP A 23 12.89 -14.16 23.81
C TRP A 23 14.38 -14.22 24.08
N ASN A 24 15.19 -13.99 23.05
CA ASN A 24 16.62 -14.29 23.12
C ASN A 24 17.49 -13.14 23.61
N VAL A 25 16.92 -11.95 23.86
CA VAL A 25 17.68 -10.80 24.36
C VAL A 25 17.16 -10.36 25.73
N ASP A 26 15.87 -10.01 25.84
CA ASP A 26 15.24 -9.59 27.09
C ASP A 26 13.81 -10.09 27.17
N THR A 27 13.51 -10.89 28.18
CA THR A 27 12.17 -11.49 28.35
C THR A 27 11.16 -10.54 28.97
N LEU A 28 11.59 -9.42 29.53
CA LEU A 28 10.74 -8.45 30.25
C LEU A 28 9.80 -9.13 31.27
N ASP A 29 10.30 -10.11 32.01
CA ASP A 29 9.52 -10.89 32.97
C ASP A 29 9.74 -10.44 34.46
N GLY A 30 10.55 -9.39 34.65
CA GLY A 30 10.87 -8.84 35.97
C GLY A 30 11.88 -9.66 36.79
N SER A 31 12.38 -10.75 36.26
CA SER A 31 13.45 -11.51 36.91
C SER A 31 14.76 -10.73 36.76
N ASN A 32 15.35 -10.28 37.86
CA ASN A 32 16.68 -9.65 37.84
C ASN A 32 17.77 -10.65 37.47
N SER A 33 17.84 -11.05 36.22
CA SER A 33 18.88 -11.92 35.72
C SER A 33 20.05 -11.09 35.24
N PRO A 34 21.21 -11.12 35.85
CA PRO A 34 22.33 -10.26 35.50
C PRO A 34 22.96 -10.70 34.17
N GLY A 35 22.87 -9.83 33.20
CA GLY A 35 23.78 -9.82 32.07
C GLY A 35 23.46 -10.76 30.90
N TRP A 36 23.70 -10.21 29.73
CA TRP A 36 23.69 -10.93 28.46
C TRP A 36 24.76 -12.03 28.43
N SER A 37 24.35 -13.26 28.24
CA SER A 37 25.24 -14.38 27.92
C SER A 37 24.55 -15.33 26.95
N GLU A 38 25.17 -15.57 25.81
CA GLU A 38 24.67 -16.52 24.80
C GLU A 38 24.53 -17.94 25.32
N THR A 39 25.17 -18.24 26.44
CA THR A 39 25.13 -19.57 27.09
C THR A 39 24.01 -19.75 28.10
N LEU A 40 23.29 -18.66 28.47
CA LEU A 40 22.18 -18.78 29.40
C LEU A 40 20.91 -19.24 28.65
N PRO A 41 20.10 -20.13 29.24
CA PRO A 41 18.78 -20.46 28.71
C PRO A 41 17.96 -19.18 28.52
N ALA A 42 17.17 -19.11 27.44
CA ALA A 42 16.33 -17.94 27.11
C ALA A 42 15.43 -17.52 28.29
N ALA A 43 14.94 -18.49 29.08
CA ALA A 43 14.09 -18.27 30.24
C ALA A 43 14.71 -17.44 31.41
N ASN A 44 16.00 -17.09 31.33
CA ASN A 44 16.68 -16.32 32.37
C ASN A 44 17.29 -15.02 31.84
N ARG A 45 16.80 -14.51 30.71
CA ARG A 45 17.35 -13.31 30.08
C ARG A 45 16.45 -12.11 30.31
N ASN A 46 16.64 -11.42 31.41
CA ASN A 46 15.99 -10.13 31.67
C ASN A 46 17.01 -9.10 32.18
N PRO A 47 17.94 -8.64 31.32
CA PRO A 47 18.97 -7.69 31.72
C PRO A 47 18.41 -6.33 32.12
N SER A 48 17.24 -5.93 31.64
CA SER A 48 16.61 -4.67 32.02
C SER A 48 15.97 -4.70 33.41
N GLY A 49 15.62 -5.88 33.93
CA GLY A 49 14.85 -6.04 35.17
C GLY A 49 13.40 -5.57 35.05
N ILE A 50 12.92 -5.25 33.85
CA ILE A 50 11.59 -4.69 33.60
C ILE A 50 10.56 -5.81 33.49
N THR A 51 9.36 -5.59 34.07
CA THR A 51 8.18 -6.42 33.84
C THR A 51 7.26 -5.75 32.82
N LEU A 52 7.00 -6.43 31.71
CA LEU A 52 6.07 -5.95 30.68
C LEU A 52 4.62 -6.18 31.11
N ASP A 53 3.86 -5.09 31.24
CA ASP A 53 2.44 -5.13 31.54
C ASP A 53 1.62 -4.80 30.29
N MET A 54 1.09 -5.82 29.62
CA MET A 54 0.29 -5.69 28.40
C MET A 54 -1.10 -5.09 28.61
N SER A 55 -1.54 -4.87 29.84
CA SER A 55 -2.79 -4.14 30.12
C SER A 55 -2.63 -2.63 29.95
N LYS A 56 -1.40 -2.15 29.89
CA LYS A 56 -1.04 -0.74 29.73
C LYS A 56 -0.68 -0.41 28.30
N ALA A 57 -0.70 0.89 27.99
CA ALA A 57 -0.23 1.38 26.69
C ALA A 57 1.27 1.12 26.53
N GLN A 58 1.67 0.61 25.37
CA GLN A 58 3.05 0.28 25.04
C GLN A 58 3.49 1.00 23.77
N ILE A 59 4.75 1.38 23.69
CA ILE A 59 5.41 1.80 22.45
C ILE A 59 6.27 0.65 21.98
N MET A 60 5.91 0.07 20.85
CA MET A 60 6.64 -1.05 20.24
C MET A 60 7.51 -0.53 19.09
N PHE A 61 8.70 -1.09 18.92
CA PHE A 61 9.53 -0.89 17.74
C PHE A 61 9.87 -2.21 17.07
N MET A 62 10.10 -2.14 15.78
CA MET A 62 10.63 -3.23 14.97
C MET A 62 11.64 -2.63 14.00
N ASP A 63 12.80 -3.25 13.89
CA ASP A 63 13.89 -2.87 13.03
C ASP A 63 14.23 -4.05 12.13
N ILE A 64 14.42 -3.79 10.85
CA ILE A 64 14.65 -4.82 9.82
C ILE A 64 15.90 -4.46 9.05
N GLU A 65 16.93 -5.30 9.13
CA GLU A 65 18.03 -5.27 8.16
C GLU A 65 17.50 -5.78 6.84
N TRP A 66 17.30 -4.88 5.89
CA TRP A 66 16.69 -5.21 4.61
C TRP A 66 17.53 -6.24 3.80
N LEU A 67 17.15 -6.56 2.62
CA LEU A 67 17.56 -7.58 1.65
C LEU A 67 16.82 -8.92 1.79
N GLY A 68 15.81 -9.02 2.64
CA GLY A 68 15.02 -10.23 2.85
C GLY A 68 15.78 -11.39 3.51
N LEU A 69 17.00 -11.15 3.98
CA LEU A 69 17.88 -12.11 4.65
C LEU A 69 18.44 -11.60 5.97
N GLY A 70 18.27 -10.31 6.24
CA GLY A 70 18.80 -9.67 7.44
C GLY A 70 18.05 -10.05 8.71
N THR A 71 18.58 -9.58 9.82
CA THR A 71 18.00 -9.77 11.15
C THR A 71 16.79 -8.87 11.34
N VAL A 72 15.72 -9.39 11.94
CA VAL A 72 14.61 -8.59 12.45
C VAL A 72 14.73 -8.48 13.96
N ARG A 73 14.81 -7.25 14.46
CA ARG A 73 14.88 -6.95 15.89
C ARG A 73 13.56 -6.33 16.33
N CYS A 74 13.04 -6.75 17.48
CA CYS A 74 11.81 -6.19 18.04
C CYS A 74 11.94 -5.95 19.53
N GLY A 75 11.18 -4.98 20.05
CA GLY A 75 11.19 -4.61 21.44
C GLY A 75 10.23 -3.49 21.77
N PHE A 76 10.47 -2.84 22.90
CA PHE A 76 9.62 -1.77 23.43
C PHE A 76 10.44 -0.54 23.79
N VAL A 77 9.80 0.62 23.72
CA VAL A 77 10.37 1.87 24.24
C VAL A 77 9.76 2.14 25.60
N ILE A 78 10.58 2.04 26.64
CA ILE A 78 10.16 2.19 28.04
C ILE A 78 10.98 3.33 28.64
N ASN A 79 10.31 4.34 29.18
CA ASN A 79 10.96 5.54 29.74
C ASN A 79 11.94 6.22 28.77
N GLY A 80 11.63 6.20 27.46
CA GLY A 80 12.48 6.80 26.42
C GLY A 80 13.68 5.94 26.00
N VAL A 81 13.84 4.75 26.56
CA VAL A 81 14.92 3.81 26.24
C VAL A 81 14.39 2.67 25.36
N PHE A 82 15.10 2.37 24.28
CA PHE A 82 14.81 1.21 23.43
C PHE A 82 15.27 -0.07 24.12
N VAL A 83 14.34 -0.90 24.53
CA VAL A 83 14.60 -2.20 25.15
C VAL A 83 14.41 -3.27 24.08
N HIS A 84 15.52 -3.80 23.57
CA HIS A 84 15.54 -4.87 22.59
C HIS A 84 15.18 -6.19 23.26
N CYS A 85 14.16 -6.89 22.75
CA CYS A 85 13.61 -8.09 23.37
C CYS A 85 13.97 -9.37 22.63
N HIS A 86 13.83 -9.35 21.29
CA HIS A 86 14.07 -10.55 20.49
C HIS A 86 14.63 -10.21 19.12
N SER A 87 15.51 -11.09 18.62
CA SER A 87 16.04 -11.07 17.26
C SER A 87 15.67 -12.35 16.51
N PHE A 88 15.17 -12.20 15.30
CA PHE A 88 15.06 -13.27 14.32
C PHE A 88 16.24 -13.17 13.36
N HIS A 89 17.10 -14.19 13.36
CA HIS A 89 18.26 -14.25 12.49
C HIS A 89 17.97 -15.10 11.27
N HIS A 90 18.36 -14.64 10.10
CA HIS A 90 18.08 -15.31 8.82
C HIS A 90 19.33 -15.51 7.98
N SER A 91 20.30 -14.59 8.08
CA SER A 91 21.56 -14.65 7.33
C SER A 91 22.35 -15.91 7.70
N ASN A 92 22.88 -16.63 6.71
CA ASN A 92 23.54 -17.91 6.85
C ASN A 92 22.67 -19.05 7.43
N ILE A 93 21.34 -18.88 7.44
CA ILE A 93 20.36 -19.86 7.93
C ILE A 93 19.38 -20.23 6.81
N LEU A 94 18.86 -19.24 6.07
CA LEU A 94 17.86 -19.45 5.03
C LEU A 94 18.50 -19.61 3.65
N ASN A 95 17.91 -20.46 2.82
CA ASN A 95 18.33 -20.66 1.43
C ASN A 95 17.68 -19.66 0.46
N VAL A 96 16.64 -18.96 0.89
CA VAL A 96 15.89 -17.98 0.10
C VAL A 96 15.50 -16.80 0.98
N PRO A 97 15.29 -15.61 0.42
CA PRO A 97 14.80 -14.46 1.18
C PRO A 97 13.46 -14.78 1.87
N TYR A 98 13.34 -14.39 3.15
CA TYR A 98 12.07 -14.54 3.89
C TYR A 98 11.04 -13.48 3.52
N MET A 99 11.47 -12.39 2.90
CA MET A 99 10.65 -11.28 2.46
C MET A 99 11.03 -10.89 1.02
N GLY A 100 10.08 -10.99 0.10
CA GLY A 100 10.30 -10.75 -1.33
C GLY A 100 10.09 -9.30 -1.76
N THR A 101 9.52 -8.44 -0.90
CA THR A 101 9.23 -7.03 -1.22
C THR A 101 9.45 -6.14 0.00
N ALA A 102 10.00 -4.93 -0.24
CA ALA A 102 10.16 -3.89 0.77
C ALA A 102 8.86 -3.14 1.08
N CYS A 103 7.85 -3.26 0.25
CA CYS A 103 6.64 -2.46 0.30
C CYS A 103 5.48 -3.27 0.86
N LEU A 104 5.52 -3.49 2.16
CA LEU A 104 4.41 -4.07 2.90
C LEU A 104 3.78 -3.00 3.81
N PRO A 105 2.44 -2.95 3.88
CA PRO A 105 1.76 -2.06 4.81
C PRO A 105 2.02 -2.48 6.25
N VAL A 106 2.09 -1.51 7.15
CA VAL A 106 2.03 -1.80 8.59
C VAL A 106 0.66 -2.38 8.88
N ARG A 107 0.63 -3.62 9.37
CA ARG A 107 -0.60 -4.31 9.76
C ARG A 107 -0.60 -4.55 11.26
N CYS A 108 -1.68 -4.17 11.91
CA CYS A 108 -1.92 -4.48 13.32
C CYS A 108 -3.19 -5.32 13.42
N GLU A 109 -3.11 -6.45 14.09
CA GLU A 109 -4.18 -7.43 14.17
C GLU A 109 -4.29 -7.98 15.59
N ILE A 110 -5.51 -8.25 16.03
CA ILE A 110 -5.79 -9.06 17.21
C ILE A 110 -6.68 -10.23 16.80
N GLU A 111 -6.28 -11.42 17.17
CA GLU A 111 -6.98 -12.66 16.89
C GLU A 111 -7.17 -13.47 18.16
N ASN A 112 -8.38 -13.94 18.40
CA ASN A 112 -8.65 -14.91 19.45
C ASN A 112 -8.47 -16.33 18.88
N THR A 113 -7.51 -17.06 19.40
CA THR A 113 -7.24 -18.45 18.99
C THR A 113 -8.19 -19.47 19.63
N ALA A 114 -9.03 -19.02 20.57
CA ALA A 114 -10.07 -19.83 21.21
C ALA A 114 -11.26 -18.93 21.60
N ASN A 115 -12.39 -19.55 21.89
CA ASN A 115 -13.55 -18.82 22.41
C ASN A 115 -13.25 -18.32 23.84
N THR A 116 -13.07 -17.01 23.98
CA THR A 116 -12.75 -16.35 25.25
C THR A 116 -14.00 -15.93 26.06
N GLY A 117 -15.18 -16.00 25.45
CA GLY A 117 -16.44 -15.48 26.03
C GLY A 117 -16.51 -13.94 26.14
N ASN A 118 -15.42 -13.23 25.79
CA ASN A 118 -15.33 -11.77 25.85
C ASN A 118 -14.77 -11.21 24.54
N SER A 119 -15.17 -9.99 24.20
CA SER A 119 -14.57 -9.25 23.09
C SER A 119 -13.23 -8.67 23.51
N SER A 120 -12.24 -8.77 22.63
CA SER A 120 -10.93 -8.13 22.80
C SER A 120 -10.81 -6.95 21.83
N ASN A 121 -10.13 -5.88 22.27
CA ASN A 121 -9.91 -4.70 21.45
C ASN A 121 -8.43 -4.37 21.38
N LEU A 122 -7.92 -4.09 20.18
CA LEU A 122 -6.61 -3.50 19.95
C LEU A 122 -6.81 -2.04 19.58
N ARG A 123 -6.24 -1.13 20.39
CA ARG A 123 -6.26 0.31 20.12
C ARG A 123 -4.88 0.75 19.68
N ILE A 124 -4.80 1.34 18.49
CA ILE A 124 -3.57 1.86 17.91
C ILE A 124 -3.68 3.37 17.87
N VAL A 125 -2.72 4.08 18.45
CA VAL A 125 -2.68 5.55 18.46
C VAL A 125 -2.07 6.07 17.18
N CYS A 126 -0.89 5.58 16.82
CA CYS A 126 -0.23 5.87 15.55
C CYS A 126 0.82 4.80 15.23
N THR A 127 1.22 4.74 13.97
CA THR A 127 2.36 3.96 13.49
C THR A 127 3.19 4.81 12.55
N THR A 128 4.49 4.59 12.51
CA THR A 128 5.38 5.22 11.54
C THR A 128 6.39 4.22 11.01
N VAL A 129 6.79 4.40 9.76
CA VAL A 129 7.88 3.64 9.14
C VAL A 129 8.98 4.62 8.80
N ILE A 130 10.21 4.28 9.15
CA ILE A 130 11.39 5.13 8.95
C ILE A 130 12.39 4.31 8.15
N SER A 131 12.98 4.91 7.11
CA SER A 131 14.12 4.37 6.38
C SER A 131 15.37 5.15 6.76
N GLU A 132 16.41 4.47 7.23
CA GLU A 132 17.66 5.12 7.66
C GLU A 132 18.53 5.59 6.49
N GLY A 133 18.42 4.97 5.31
CA GLY A 133 19.23 5.28 4.13
C GLY A 133 18.65 6.33 3.17
N GLY A 134 17.45 6.86 3.49
CA GLY A 134 16.66 7.57 2.49
C GLY A 134 16.02 6.58 1.51
N TYR A 135 15.05 7.05 0.76
CA TYR A 135 14.33 6.20 -0.18
C TYR A 135 13.99 6.99 -1.45
N GLU A 136 14.71 6.74 -2.52
CA GLU A 136 14.34 7.20 -3.85
C GLU A 136 13.83 6.01 -4.65
N LEU A 137 12.53 5.98 -4.92
CA LEU A 137 11.94 5.05 -5.85
C LEU A 137 12.28 5.50 -7.27
N SER A 138 13.18 4.78 -7.91
CA SER A 138 13.46 4.92 -9.33
C SER A 138 12.86 3.72 -10.06
N GLY A 139 11.88 3.98 -10.91
CA GLY A 139 11.16 2.95 -11.66
C GLY A 139 11.16 3.22 -13.16
N ARG A 140 10.58 2.30 -13.92
CA ARG A 140 10.34 2.47 -15.35
C ARG A 140 9.11 3.35 -15.57
N PRO A 141 9.22 4.50 -16.25
CA PRO A 141 8.07 5.32 -16.57
C PRO A 141 7.17 4.64 -17.61
N ARG A 142 5.88 4.76 -17.42
CA ARG A 142 4.83 4.23 -18.30
C ARG A 142 3.71 5.26 -18.42
N THR A 143 2.96 5.14 -19.48
CA THR A 143 1.76 5.96 -19.74
C THR A 143 0.68 5.14 -20.43
N ALA A 144 -0.58 5.46 -20.14
CA ALA A 144 -1.73 5.00 -20.91
C ALA A 144 -2.78 6.10 -21.00
N GLY A 145 -3.39 6.24 -22.17
CA GLY A 145 -4.39 7.28 -22.39
C GLY A 145 -5.05 7.17 -23.76
N HIS A 146 -5.92 8.13 -24.03
CA HIS A 146 -6.64 8.24 -25.29
C HIS A 146 -5.73 8.72 -26.43
N GLY A 147 -6.00 8.25 -27.64
CA GLY A 147 -5.42 8.81 -28.86
C GLY A 147 -6.06 10.15 -29.23
N ALA A 148 -5.36 10.94 -30.03
CA ALA A 148 -5.83 12.27 -30.42
C ALA A 148 -7.19 12.31 -31.18
N ASN A 149 -7.59 11.20 -31.81
CA ASN A 149 -8.85 11.06 -32.53
C ASN A 149 -9.84 10.08 -31.85
N SER A 150 -9.62 9.73 -30.60
CA SER A 150 -10.41 8.74 -29.89
C SER A 150 -10.66 9.17 -28.45
N GLY A 151 -11.23 10.36 -28.28
CA GLY A 151 -11.70 10.84 -26.98
C GLY A 151 -12.81 9.94 -26.41
N TYR A 152 -13.01 10.01 -25.13
CA TYR A 152 -14.14 9.38 -24.47
C TYR A 152 -15.39 10.24 -24.63
N ASP A 153 -16.44 9.69 -25.28
CA ASP A 153 -17.73 10.38 -25.48
C ASP A 153 -18.48 10.51 -24.14
N LEU A 154 -18.76 11.74 -23.74
CA LEU A 154 -19.55 12.10 -22.59
C LEU A 154 -21.03 12.26 -23.03
N ALA A 155 -21.68 11.15 -23.34
CA ALA A 155 -22.98 11.09 -23.98
C ALA A 155 -24.12 11.76 -23.20
N SER A 156 -23.98 12.01 -21.91
CA SER A 156 -25.00 12.63 -21.05
C SER A 156 -24.39 13.68 -20.12
N ALA A 157 -25.07 14.81 -20.00
CA ALA A 157 -24.74 15.81 -19.01
C ALA A 157 -24.93 15.26 -17.59
N ASP A 158 -24.23 15.81 -16.62
CA ASP A 158 -24.31 15.50 -15.19
C ASP A 158 -24.08 14.02 -14.83
N THR A 159 -23.50 13.24 -15.75
CA THR A 159 -23.17 11.83 -15.54
C THR A 159 -21.67 11.64 -15.40
N TRP A 160 -21.23 10.85 -14.40
CA TRP A 160 -19.83 10.52 -14.20
C TRP A 160 -19.39 9.34 -15.06
N TYR A 161 -18.33 9.52 -15.82
CA TYR A 161 -17.73 8.52 -16.70
C TYR A 161 -16.30 8.19 -16.27
N PRO A 162 -15.91 6.90 -16.17
CA PRO A 162 -14.55 6.47 -15.84
C PRO A 162 -13.67 6.50 -17.10
N VAL A 163 -13.08 7.66 -17.41
CA VAL A 163 -12.42 7.90 -18.71
C VAL A 163 -11.04 7.24 -18.82
N ALA A 164 -10.31 7.09 -17.74
CA ALA A 164 -9.05 6.36 -17.73
C ALA A 164 -8.88 5.66 -16.39
N CYS A 165 -8.55 4.39 -16.44
CA CYS A 165 -8.41 3.53 -15.26
C CYS A 165 -7.12 2.72 -15.35
N ILE A 166 -6.42 2.54 -14.23
CA ILE A 166 -5.28 1.63 -14.10
C ILE A 166 -5.45 0.74 -12.87
N ARG A 167 -4.88 -0.46 -12.93
CA ARG A 167 -4.76 -1.38 -11.81
C ARG A 167 -3.57 -2.31 -11.99
N LEU A 168 -3.13 -2.97 -10.93
CA LEU A 168 -2.15 -4.04 -11.03
C LEU A 168 -2.72 -5.23 -11.81
N LYS A 169 -1.86 -6.00 -12.48
CA LYS A 169 -2.19 -7.33 -13.01
C LYS A 169 -2.34 -8.31 -11.85
N SER A 170 -3.21 -9.30 -11.99
CA SER A 170 -3.43 -10.31 -10.95
C SER A 170 -2.19 -11.14 -10.64
N GLU A 171 -1.36 -11.40 -11.63
CA GLU A 171 -0.10 -12.14 -11.53
C GLU A 171 1.08 -11.30 -11.00
N ARG A 172 0.89 -9.99 -10.82
CA ARG A 172 1.90 -9.03 -10.34
C ARG A 172 1.33 -8.07 -9.30
N ASN A 173 0.50 -8.56 -8.43
CA ASN A 173 -0.20 -7.74 -7.44
C ASN A 173 0.64 -7.35 -6.21
N ASP A 174 1.90 -7.72 -6.19
CA ASP A 174 2.94 -7.30 -5.24
C ASP A 174 3.91 -6.24 -5.83
N ALA A 175 3.71 -5.84 -7.09
CA ALA A 175 4.54 -4.82 -7.72
C ALA A 175 4.27 -3.43 -7.13
N ILE A 176 5.33 -2.61 -7.09
CA ILE A 176 5.23 -1.21 -6.68
C ILE A 176 4.96 -0.36 -7.93
N VAL A 177 3.80 0.29 -7.94
CA VAL A 177 3.41 1.18 -9.01
C VAL A 177 2.92 2.49 -8.43
N LEU A 178 3.56 3.59 -8.85
CA LEU A 178 3.31 4.93 -8.36
C LEU A 178 2.72 5.79 -9.48
N PRO A 179 1.45 6.17 -9.43
CA PRO A 179 0.93 7.23 -10.29
C PRO A 179 1.71 8.52 -10.07
N LYS A 180 2.19 9.13 -11.16
CA LYS A 180 3.03 10.35 -11.13
C LYS A 180 2.29 11.58 -11.61
N SER A 181 1.58 11.45 -12.72
CA SER A 181 0.81 12.54 -13.28
C SER A 181 -0.44 12.07 -13.98
N ILE A 182 -1.38 12.96 -14.09
CA ILE A 182 -2.53 12.81 -14.96
C ILE A 182 -2.59 14.01 -15.92
N HIS A 183 -3.04 13.76 -17.12
CA HIS A 183 -3.35 14.79 -18.09
C HIS A 183 -4.80 14.66 -18.49
N LEU A 184 -5.51 15.76 -18.51
CA LEU A 184 -6.90 15.83 -18.90
C LEU A 184 -7.09 16.97 -19.88
N GLY A 185 -7.61 16.66 -21.05
CA GLY A 185 -8.11 17.59 -22.03
C GLY A 185 -9.57 17.29 -22.36
N ALA A 186 -10.23 18.21 -22.99
CA ALA A 186 -11.57 17.99 -23.47
C ALA A 186 -11.86 18.81 -24.75
N SER A 187 -12.82 18.34 -25.53
CA SER A 187 -13.36 19.09 -26.66
C SER A 187 -14.87 19.27 -26.50
N SER A 188 -15.37 20.41 -26.92
CA SER A 188 -16.79 20.76 -26.91
C SER A 188 -17.12 21.65 -28.07
N ALA A 189 -18.16 21.32 -28.81
CA ALA A 189 -18.60 22.12 -29.96
C ALA A 189 -19.17 23.51 -29.58
N SER A 190 -19.58 23.70 -28.34
CA SER A 190 -20.29 24.92 -27.89
C SER A 190 -19.76 25.46 -26.55
N GLY A 191 -18.63 25.01 -26.10
CA GLY A 191 -18.07 25.33 -24.79
C GLY A 191 -18.85 24.69 -23.64
N SER A 192 -18.12 24.17 -22.65
CA SER A 192 -18.70 23.52 -21.48
C SER A 192 -17.78 23.62 -20.26
N VAL A 193 -18.30 23.26 -19.10
CA VAL A 193 -17.53 23.03 -17.89
C VAL A 193 -17.47 21.55 -17.65
N ILE A 194 -16.25 21.04 -17.54
CA ILE A 194 -15.97 19.66 -17.23
C ILE A 194 -15.46 19.58 -15.79
N LYS A 195 -16.13 18.80 -14.99
CA LYS A 195 -15.68 18.43 -13.65
C LYS A 195 -14.95 17.11 -13.71
N TYR A 196 -13.80 17.00 -13.07
CA TYR A 196 -13.06 15.76 -12.96
C TYR A 196 -12.79 15.40 -11.50
N LYS A 197 -12.58 14.13 -11.26
CA LYS A 197 -12.08 13.62 -9.99
C LYS A 197 -11.22 12.38 -10.17
N ILE A 198 -10.32 12.19 -9.25
CA ILE A 198 -9.58 10.94 -9.09
C ILE A 198 -10.33 10.09 -8.09
N VAL A 199 -10.61 8.85 -8.44
CA VAL A 199 -11.31 7.89 -7.58
C VAL A 199 -10.45 6.66 -7.40
N VAL A 200 -10.38 6.18 -6.16
CA VAL A 200 -9.60 5.01 -5.78
C VAL A 200 -10.51 3.94 -5.19
N GLY A 201 -10.31 2.70 -5.59
CA GLY A 201 -11.06 1.55 -5.03
C GLY A 201 -12.47 1.38 -5.58
N ALA A 202 -12.79 1.97 -6.72
CA ALA A 202 -14.06 1.77 -7.38
C ALA A 202 -14.13 0.44 -8.13
N ASN A 203 -15.36 -0.08 -8.26
CA ASN A 203 -15.66 -1.19 -9.15
C ASN A 203 -16.01 -0.64 -10.53
N VAL A 204 -15.21 -0.96 -11.53
CA VAL A 204 -15.35 -0.47 -12.91
C VAL A 204 -16.02 -1.54 -13.77
N SER A 205 -17.01 -1.14 -14.57
CA SER A 205 -17.77 -2.01 -15.48
C SER A 205 -17.64 -1.55 -16.93
N GLY A 206 -17.64 -2.49 -17.85
CA GLY A 206 -17.50 -2.24 -19.28
C GLY A 206 -16.08 -2.00 -19.74
N GLY A 207 -15.90 -1.93 -21.06
CA GLY A 207 -14.58 -1.85 -21.68
C GLY A 207 -13.74 -3.11 -21.48
N ALA A 208 -12.48 -3.03 -21.86
CA ALA A 208 -11.52 -4.12 -21.71
C ALA A 208 -10.30 -3.65 -20.92
N TRP A 209 -9.81 -4.50 -20.02
CA TRP A 209 -8.53 -4.29 -19.37
C TRP A 209 -7.41 -4.77 -20.29
N VAL A 210 -6.54 -3.86 -20.68
CA VAL A 210 -5.43 -4.08 -21.61
C VAL A 210 -4.12 -4.01 -20.86
N SER A 211 -3.19 -4.92 -21.13
CA SER A 211 -1.83 -4.87 -20.56
C SER A 211 -1.10 -3.63 -21.07
N ALA A 212 -0.45 -2.88 -20.19
CA ALA A 212 0.38 -1.74 -20.57
C ALA A 212 1.73 -2.15 -21.22
N GLY A 213 1.99 -3.44 -21.32
CA GLY A 213 3.16 -4.04 -21.95
C GLY A 213 3.40 -5.46 -21.42
N SER A 214 4.18 -6.26 -22.13
CA SER A 214 4.49 -7.64 -21.72
C SER A 214 5.29 -7.69 -20.41
N ASP A 215 6.12 -6.68 -20.18
CA ASP A 215 6.96 -6.48 -18.99
C ASP A 215 6.37 -5.52 -17.97
N SER A 216 5.18 -4.94 -18.23
CA SER A 216 4.47 -4.06 -17.30
C SER A 216 3.70 -4.85 -16.25
N SER A 217 3.64 -4.32 -15.05
CA SER A 217 2.81 -4.83 -13.93
C SER A 217 1.39 -4.27 -13.95
N VAL A 218 1.06 -3.38 -14.90
CA VAL A 218 -0.20 -2.63 -14.95
C VAL A 218 -1.08 -3.05 -16.12
N GLN A 219 -2.38 -3.05 -15.86
CA GLN A 219 -3.44 -3.04 -16.87
C GLN A 219 -4.14 -1.68 -16.83
N TYR A 220 -4.58 -1.22 -17.99
CA TYR A 220 -5.39 -0.01 -18.13
C TYR A 220 -6.70 -0.29 -18.85
N ASN A 221 -7.70 0.57 -18.62
CA ASN A 221 -8.98 0.58 -19.32
C ASN A 221 -9.39 2.04 -19.58
N ILE A 222 -9.49 2.40 -20.86
CA ILE A 222 -9.87 3.75 -21.31
C ILE A 222 -11.27 3.79 -21.94
N ASN A 223 -12.00 2.69 -21.92
CA ASN A 223 -13.33 2.55 -22.51
C ASN A 223 -14.34 1.94 -21.51
N ALA A 224 -14.12 2.14 -20.22
CA ALA A 224 -15.03 1.64 -19.19
C ALA A 224 -16.36 2.42 -19.25
N ALA A 225 -17.49 1.71 -19.16
CA ALA A 225 -18.81 2.34 -19.34
C ALA A 225 -19.32 3.04 -18.06
N SER A 226 -19.02 2.48 -16.89
CA SER A 226 -19.52 2.99 -15.61
C SER A 226 -18.66 2.50 -14.45
N TYR A 227 -18.90 3.06 -13.27
CA TYR A 227 -18.28 2.59 -12.02
C TYR A 227 -19.22 2.77 -10.83
N THR A 228 -18.95 2.05 -9.75
CA THR A 228 -19.66 2.14 -8.46
C THR A 228 -18.67 2.14 -7.30
N GLY A 229 -19.02 2.86 -6.24
CA GLY A 229 -18.18 2.95 -5.03
C GLY A 229 -16.88 3.71 -5.27
N GLY A 230 -15.89 3.44 -4.44
CA GLY A 230 -14.60 4.13 -4.43
C GLY A 230 -14.60 5.37 -3.55
N THR A 231 -13.40 5.90 -3.34
CA THR A 231 -13.15 7.12 -2.55
C THR A 231 -12.61 8.21 -3.46
N ASP A 232 -13.21 9.39 -3.38
CA ASP A 232 -12.73 10.57 -4.11
C ASP A 232 -11.43 11.07 -3.46
N TYR A 233 -10.34 11.07 -4.23
CA TYR A 233 -9.01 11.47 -3.78
C TYR A 233 -8.71 12.94 -4.08
N LEU A 234 -9.13 13.42 -5.24
CA LEU A 234 -8.90 14.76 -5.74
C LEU A 234 -10.03 15.14 -6.71
N SER A 235 -10.40 16.42 -6.79
CA SER A 235 -11.34 16.90 -7.78
C SER A 235 -10.99 18.31 -8.27
N GLY A 236 -11.47 18.65 -9.46
CA GLY A 236 -11.28 19.96 -10.06
C GLY A 236 -12.18 20.19 -11.27
N PHE A 237 -11.93 21.29 -11.96
CA PHE A 237 -12.71 21.71 -13.11
C PHE A 237 -11.79 22.09 -14.28
N VAL A 238 -12.25 21.81 -15.49
CA VAL A 238 -11.66 22.27 -16.75
C VAL A 238 -12.74 23.02 -17.53
N THR A 239 -12.42 24.21 -18.00
CA THR A 239 -13.29 24.96 -18.88
C THR A 239 -12.87 24.73 -20.32
N VAL A 240 -13.82 24.35 -21.16
CA VAL A 240 -13.59 24.12 -22.59
C VAL A 240 -14.27 25.24 -23.36
N THR A 241 -13.52 25.91 -24.24
CA THR A 241 -14.05 26.90 -25.17
C THR A 241 -13.98 26.35 -26.58
N ASN A 242 -14.73 26.93 -27.52
CA ASN A 242 -14.74 26.52 -28.92
C ASN A 242 -13.37 26.57 -29.63
N GLN A 243 -12.34 27.12 -28.99
CA GLN A 243 -11.04 27.35 -29.61
C GLN A 243 -9.87 26.63 -28.97
N ALA A 244 -9.94 26.25 -27.69
CA ALA A 244 -8.91 25.48 -26.99
C ALA A 244 -9.40 25.04 -25.61
N SER A 245 -8.99 23.84 -25.16
CA SER A 245 -8.98 23.49 -23.76
C SER A 245 -7.60 23.77 -23.17
N SER A 246 -7.53 24.32 -21.97
CA SER A 246 -6.29 24.27 -21.20
C SER A 246 -6.15 22.88 -20.61
N PRO A 247 -5.12 22.10 -20.99
CA PRO A 247 -4.88 20.81 -20.36
C PRO A 247 -4.56 21.01 -18.88
N VAL A 248 -5.15 20.21 -18.03
CA VAL A 248 -4.75 20.12 -16.63
C VAL A 248 -3.72 19.02 -16.51
N SER A 249 -2.53 19.39 -16.09
CA SER A 249 -1.49 18.44 -15.71
C SER A 249 -1.30 18.55 -14.20
N LEU A 250 -1.44 17.43 -13.49
CA LEU A 250 -1.18 17.31 -12.06
C LEU A 250 0.12 16.53 -11.90
N GLY A 251 1.16 17.21 -11.49
CA GLY A 251 2.50 16.65 -11.35
C GLY A 251 2.79 16.04 -9.96
N ASP A 252 4.02 15.59 -9.79
CA ASP A 252 4.56 14.78 -8.69
C ASP A 252 4.20 15.18 -7.26
N GLY A 253 3.90 16.44 -7.00
CA GLY A 253 3.60 16.91 -5.63
C GLY A 253 2.24 16.47 -5.09
N VAL A 254 1.36 15.96 -5.94
CA VAL A 254 -0.03 15.64 -5.60
C VAL A 254 -0.24 14.15 -5.34
N PHE A 255 0.54 13.29 -5.98
CA PHE A 255 0.36 11.85 -5.89
C PHE A 255 1.34 11.20 -4.94
N LYS A 256 0.86 10.86 -3.74
CA LYS A 256 1.53 9.97 -2.79
C LYS A 256 0.82 8.61 -2.69
N TYR A 257 0.06 8.26 -3.73
CA TYR A 257 -0.68 7.02 -3.77
C TYR A 257 0.14 5.94 -4.48
N GLN A 258 0.15 4.75 -3.93
CA GLN A 258 0.69 3.55 -4.55
C GLN A 258 -0.48 2.66 -4.97
N LEU A 259 -0.43 2.08 -6.17
CA LEU A 259 -1.39 1.05 -6.55
C LEU A 259 -1.27 -0.13 -5.60
N GLU A 260 -2.38 -0.57 -5.08
CA GLU A 260 -2.44 -1.61 -4.06
C GLU A 260 -3.48 -2.69 -4.40
N ARG A 261 -3.48 -3.72 -3.62
CA ARG A 261 -4.55 -4.73 -3.58
C ARG A 261 -5.26 -4.70 -2.23
N ASN A 262 -6.50 -5.09 -2.22
CA ASN A 262 -7.23 -5.33 -0.98
C ASN A 262 -6.57 -6.50 -0.24
N SER A 263 -6.10 -6.26 0.98
CA SER A 263 -5.38 -7.26 1.78
C SER A 263 -6.24 -8.44 2.24
N PHE A 264 -7.57 -8.29 2.22
CA PHE A 264 -8.49 -9.35 2.66
C PHE A 264 -8.86 -10.34 1.56
N ASN A 265 -9.08 -9.85 0.33
CA ASN A 265 -9.55 -10.68 -0.77
C ASN A 265 -8.60 -10.73 -1.97
N GLY A 266 -7.48 -10.02 -1.91
CA GLY A 266 -6.49 -9.96 -2.98
C GLY A 266 -6.94 -9.22 -4.25
N THR A 267 -8.09 -8.56 -4.23
CA THR A 267 -8.61 -7.80 -5.38
C THR A 267 -7.77 -6.55 -5.61
N ASN A 268 -7.34 -6.33 -6.85
CA ASN A 268 -6.53 -5.17 -7.20
C ASN A 268 -7.37 -3.90 -7.18
N THR A 269 -6.87 -2.90 -6.48
CA THR A 269 -7.50 -1.59 -6.35
C THR A 269 -7.37 -0.83 -7.67
N VAL A 270 -8.47 -0.23 -8.12
CA VAL A 270 -8.50 0.61 -9.32
C VAL A 270 -8.21 2.06 -8.93
N PHE A 271 -7.28 2.68 -9.65
CA PHE A 271 -7.06 4.12 -9.67
C PHE A 271 -7.59 4.67 -10.99
N MET A 272 -8.48 5.66 -10.96
CA MET A 272 -9.11 6.14 -12.16
C MET A 272 -9.36 7.65 -12.16
N ILE A 273 -9.46 8.21 -13.37
CA ILE A 273 -9.97 9.55 -13.65
C ILE A 273 -11.45 9.40 -14.02
N ALA A 274 -12.31 10.02 -13.25
CA ALA A 274 -13.73 10.16 -13.58
C ALA A 274 -14.04 11.59 -14.01
N VAL A 275 -14.87 11.72 -15.03
CA VAL A 275 -15.22 13.01 -15.65
C VAL A 275 -16.73 13.15 -15.77
N GLN A 276 -17.22 14.36 -15.56
CA GLN A 276 -18.61 14.76 -15.74
C GLN A 276 -18.64 16.05 -16.56
N THR A 277 -19.51 16.12 -17.55
CA THR A 277 -19.72 17.34 -18.35
C THR A 277 -21.00 18.06 -18.01
N SER A 278 -21.03 19.38 -18.22
CA SER A 278 -22.26 20.17 -18.17
C SER A 278 -23.11 20.06 -19.45
N LYS A 279 -22.59 19.44 -20.52
CA LYS A 279 -23.29 19.26 -21.80
C LYS A 279 -23.05 17.89 -22.39
N ALA A 280 -24.08 17.27 -22.91
CA ALA A 280 -23.98 16.00 -23.63
C ALA A 280 -23.21 16.12 -24.94
N GLY A 281 -22.44 15.09 -25.31
CA GLY A 281 -21.71 15.01 -26.57
C GLY A 281 -20.36 15.74 -26.58
N ASP A 282 -19.82 16.08 -25.41
CA ASP A 282 -18.43 16.49 -25.25
C ASP A 282 -17.51 15.27 -25.26
N ASP A 283 -16.26 15.44 -25.66
CA ASP A 283 -15.24 14.41 -25.58
C ASP A 283 -14.21 14.73 -24.47
N ALA A 284 -13.81 13.74 -23.72
CA ALA A 284 -12.72 13.83 -22.77
C ALA A 284 -11.51 13.02 -23.24
N PHE A 285 -10.32 13.60 -23.10
CA PHE A 285 -9.04 12.98 -23.39
C PHE A 285 -8.24 12.90 -22.08
N ALA A 286 -7.94 11.71 -21.65
CA ALA A 286 -7.22 11.52 -20.40
C ALA A 286 -6.04 10.58 -20.59
N SER A 287 -4.94 10.84 -19.89
CA SER A 287 -3.84 9.89 -19.69
C SER A 287 -3.39 9.87 -18.25
N ILE A 288 -2.84 8.75 -17.86
CA ILE A 288 -2.23 8.52 -16.56
C ILE A 288 -0.79 8.09 -16.80
N ASP A 289 0.15 8.75 -16.14
CA ASP A 289 1.55 8.36 -16.12
C ASP A 289 1.89 7.76 -14.79
N TRP A 290 2.71 6.72 -14.79
CA TRP A 290 3.16 6.04 -13.58
C TRP A 290 4.58 5.53 -13.71
N GLU A 291 5.19 5.20 -12.59
CA GLU A 291 6.44 4.47 -12.49
C GLU A 291 6.20 3.07 -11.94
N GLU A 292 6.85 2.08 -12.55
CA GLU A 292 6.91 0.69 -12.07
C GLU A 292 8.28 0.41 -11.49
N VAL A 293 8.32 0.16 -10.19
CA VAL A 293 9.53 -0.28 -9.49
C VAL A 293 9.46 -1.81 -9.38
N THR A 294 10.22 -2.49 -10.23
CA THR A 294 10.22 -3.95 -10.35
C THR A 294 11.63 -4.51 -10.22
#